data_85b38c69feb9aa8aa5e0dbcb36dca24e
#
_entry.id   85b38c69feb9aa8aa5e0dbcb36dca24e
#
_cell.length_a   1.000
_cell.length_b   1.000
_cell.length_c   1.000
_cell.angle_alpha   90.00
_cell.angle_beta   90.00
_cell.angle_gamma   90.00
#
_symmetry.space_group_name_H-M   'P 1'
#
loop_
_entity.id
_entity.type
_entity.pdbx_description
1 polymer ?
#
loop_
_entity_poly.entity_id
_entity_poly.type
_entity_poly.pdbx_seq_one_letter_code
_entity_poly.pdbx_strand_id
1 'polypeptide(L)'
;MLQMYGIKHVKGLLLYGPPGTGKTLIARQLAKFLKAKEPKIVNGPELFNKFVGETEANVRRLFDDAKSDWEKYGDESQMHIIIFDEFDAIAKHRGSSSSGTGAGDNIVNQLLSIIDGVQTMDNFLVIGMTNRLDLIDKAVLRPGRFEVHIEVGLPDEKGRGQILKIHTKTMSTNKLLGSDVDLDQLAKQLKNYTGAEIEAVVKSANSFSLNRHYDLMNFSKKIDISNKVNNKIRKEWLR
;
A
#
# COMPACT_ATOMS: atom_id res chain seq x y z
N MET A 1 1.69 -19.97 25.94
CA MET A 1 0.26 -20.32 26.05
C MET A 1 -0.27 -21.03 24.80
N LEU A 2 -0.09 -20.53 23.56
CA LEU A 2 -0.56 -21.19 22.33
C LEU A 2 0.03 -22.58 22.11
N GLN A 3 1.31 -22.77 22.41
CA GLN A 3 1.99 -24.06 22.32
C GLN A 3 1.37 -25.11 23.25
N MET A 4 0.85 -24.72 24.41
CA MET A 4 0.17 -25.65 25.35
C MET A 4 -1.14 -26.20 24.76
N TYR A 5 -1.75 -25.50 23.82
CA TYR A 5 -2.96 -25.93 23.11
C TYR A 5 -2.66 -26.59 21.77
N GLY A 6 -1.38 -26.78 21.42
CA GLY A 6 -0.99 -27.35 20.13
C GLY A 6 -1.32 -26.46 18.92
N ILE A 7 -1.59 -25.17 19.14
CA ILE A 7 -1.90 -24.21 18.08
C ILE A 7 -0.60 -23.70 17.48
N LYS A 8 -0.40 -23.96 16.19
CA LYS A 8 0.75 -23.43 15.44
C LYS A 8 0.56 -21.95 15.14
N HIS A 9 1.65 -21.19 15.15
CA HIS A 9 1.64 -19.80 14.71
C HIS A 9 1.34 -19.69 13.22
N VAL A 10 0.48 -18.74 12.85
CA VAL A 10 0.22 -18.40 11.45
C VAL A 10 1.48 -17.74 10.89
N LYS A 11 2.07 -18.36 9.86
CA LYS A 11 3.29 -17.87 9.21
C LYS A 11 3.05 -17.10 7.93
N GLY A 12 1.86 -17.26 7.31
CA GLY A 12 1.51 -16.63 6.06
C GLY A 12 0.09 -16.05 6.07
N LEU A 13 0.01 -14.79 5.68
CA LEU A 13 -1.22 -14.02 5.51
C LEU A 13 -1.30 -13.51 4.08
N LEU A 14 -2.42 -13.70 3.41
CA LEU A 14 -2.68 -13.16 2.08
C LEU A 14 -3.78 -12.09 2.13
N LEU A 15 -3.43 -10.86 1.72
CA LEU A 15 -4.38 -9.78 1.50
C LEU A 15 -4.71 -9.72 0.01
N TYR A 16 -5.99 -9.83 -0.34
CA TYR A 16 -6.40 -9.78 -1.73
C TYR A 16 -7.60 -8.87 -1.95
N GLY A 17 -7.80 -8.41 -3.18
CA GLY A 17 -8.92 -7.55 -3.55
C GLY A 17 -8.54 -6.47 -4.58
N PRO A 18 -9.48 -5.61 -4.98
CA PRO A 18 -9.26 -4.61 -6.00
C PRO A 18 -8.05 -3.69 -5.73
N PRO A 19 -7.40 -3.14 -6.76
CA PRO A 19 -6.33 -2.17 -6.57
C PRO A 19 -6.85 -0.91 -5.88
N GLY A 20 -5.97 -0.22 -5.14
CA GLY A 20 -6.32 1.04 -4.47
C GLY A 20 -7.20 0.93 -3.22
N THR A 21 -7.43 -0.29 -2.69
CA THR A 21 -8.23 -0.52 -1.47
C THR A 21 -7.42 -0.41 -0.17
N GLY A 22 -6.10 -0.21 -0.25
CA GLY A 22 -5.25 0.04 0.93
C GLY A 22 -4.56 -1.20 1.49
N LYS A 23 -4.41 -2.30 0.75
CA LYS A 23 -3.74 -3.54 1.18
C LYS A 23 -2.35 -3.28 1.77
N THR A 24 -1.52 -2.50 1.06
CA THR A 24 -0.16 -2.14 1.52
C THR A 24 -0.19 -1.31 2.81
N LEU A 25 -1.19 -0.43 2.97
CA LEU A 25 -1.37 0.34 4.18
C LEU A 25 -1.71 -0.57 5.37
N ILE A 26 -2.64 -1.52 5.16
CA ILE A 26 -3.04 -2.50 6.18
C ILE A 26 -1.82 -3.33 6.62
N ALA A 27 -1.04 -3.86 5.67
CA ALA A 27 0.15 -4.65 5.97
C ALA A 27 1.16 -3.87 6.84
N ARG A 28 1.41 -2.60 6.50
CA ARG A 28 2.31 -1.73 7.29
C ARG A 28 1.74 -1.42 8.68
N GLN A 29 0.44 -1.20 8.81
CA GLN A 29 -0.18 -0.95 10.11
C GLN A 29 -0.20 -2.19 10.98
N LEU A 30 -0.41 -3.36 10.39
CA LEU A 30 -0.31 -4.64 11.10
C LEU A 30 1.10 -4.85 11.67
N ALA A 31 2.15 -4.52 10.91
CA ALA A 31 3.53 -4.59 11.39
C ALA A 31 3.76 -3.70 12.63
N LYS A 32 3.24 -2.48 12.61
CA LYS A 32 3.30 -1.57 13.76
C LYS A 32 2.49 -2.08 14.95
N PHE A 33 1.30 -2.62 14.70
CA PHE A 33 0.43 -3.17 15.75
C PHE A 33 1.10 -4.35 16.47
N LEU A 34 1.76 -5.22 15.72
CA LEU A 34 2.50 -6.37 16.25
C LEU A 34 3.85 -5.98 16.89
N LYS A 35 4.20 -4.69 16.92
CA LYS A 35 5.49 -4.19 17.39
C LYS A 35 6.68 -4.92 16.73
N ALA A 36 6.49 -5.31 15.48
CA ALA A 36 7.51 -5.98 14.70
C ALA A 36 8.68 -5.03 14.39
N LYS A 37 9.82 -5.59 14.02
CA LYS A 37 10.90 -4.82 13.39
C LYS A 37 10.38 -4.17 12.11
N GLU A 38 11.13 -3.19 11.59
CA GLU A 38 10.78 -2.54 10.34
C GLU A 38 10.54 -3.58 9.24
N PRO A 39 9.34 -3.60 8.61
CA PRO A 39 9.00 -4.66 7.67
C PRO A 39 9.84 -4.56 6.40
N LYS A 40 10.35 -5.70 5.95
CA LYS A 40 10.99 -5.81 4.63
C LYS A 40 9.91 -5.86 3.56
N ILE A 41 9.91 -4.90 2.64
CA ILE A 41 8.94 -4.84 1.55
C ILE A 41 9.64 -5.25 0.27
N VAL A 42 9.05 -6.23 -0.39
CA VAL A 42 9.57 -6.84 -1.63
C VAL A 42 8.50 -6.71 -2.69
N ASN A 43 8.82 -6.08 -3.80
CA ASN A 43 7.95 -6.02 -4.96
C ASN A 43 8.19 -7.25 -5.84
N GLY A 44 7.13 -8.00 -6.16
CA GLY A 44 7.23 -9.25 -6.91
C GLY A 44 8.06 -9.15 -8.20
N PRO A 45 7.78 -8.22 -9.12
CA PRO A 45 8.57 -8.04 -10.34
C PRO A 45 10.06 -7.75 -10.11
N GLU A 46 10.42 -7.07 -9.04
CA GLU A 46 11.82 -6.74 -8.74
C GLU A 46 12.67 -7.95 -8.39
N LEU A 47 12.06 -9.01 -7.85
CA LEU A 47 12.76 -10.26 -7.57
C LEU A 47 13.30 -10.92 -8.83
N PHE A 48 12.60 -10.76 -9.96
CA PHE A 48 13.06 -11.31 -11.24
C PHE A 48 14.18 -10.48 -11.88
N ASN A 49 14.13 -9.16 -11.73
CA ASN A 49 15.02 -8.24 -12.44
C ASN A 49 16.38 -8.07 -11.76
N LYS A 50 16.42 -8.02 -10.43
CA LYS A 50 17.66 -7.78 -9.68
C LYS A 50 18.54 -9.03 -9.49
N PHE A 51 18.02 -10.23 -9.85
CA PHE A 51 18.57 -11.47 -9.31
C PHE A 51 18.67 -12.62 -10.33
N VAL A 52 18.95 -12.29 -11.58
CA VAL A 52 19.26 -13.32 -12.59
C VAL A 52 20.51 -14.10 -12.14
N GLY A 53 20.29 -15.32 -11.64
CA GLY A 53 21.34 -16.26 -11.20
C GLY A 53 21.44 -16.53 -9.70
N GLU A 54 20.88 -15.68 -8.80
CA GLU A 54 20.97 -15.86 -7.33
C GLU A 54 19.61 -15.79 -6.61
N THR A 55 18.53 -15.99 -7.31
CA THR A 55 17.16 -15.70 -6.86
C THR A 55 16.80 -16.45 -5.56
N GLU A 56 17.20 -17.72 -5.45
CA GLU A 56 16.93 -18.53 -4.25
C GLU A 56 17.72 -18.06 -3.02
N ALA A 57 18.98 -17.67 -3.21
CA ALA A 57 19.83 -17.15 -2.14
C ALA A 57 19.26 -15.82 -1.60
N ASN A 58 18.72 -15.00 -2.46
CA ASN A 58 18.14 -13.72 -2.07
C ASN A 58 16.84 -13.87 -1.30
N VAL A 59 15.98 -14.85 -1.66
CA VAL A 59 14.81 -15.18 -0.85
C VAL A 59 15.25 -15.63 0.55
N ARG A 60 16.31 -16.44 0.69
CA ARG A 60 16.84 -16.84 2.00
C ARG A 60 17.33 -15.65 2.81
N ARG A 61 18.07 -14.72 2.19
CA ARG A 61 18.59 -13.50 2.85
C ARG A 61 17.49 -12.63 3.46
N LEU A 62 16.26 -12.68 2.94
CA LEU A 62 15.13 -11.96 3.56
C LEU A 62 14.84 -12.45 4.99
N PHE A 63 15.13 -13.72 5.28
CA PHE A 63 14.86 -14.36 6.56
C PHE A 63 16.09 -14.44 7.48
N ASP A 64 17.29 -14.06 7.02
CA ASP A 64 18.54 -14.19 7.79
C ASP A 64 18.48 -13.44 9.13
N ASP A 65 17.90 -12.24 9.15
CA ASP A 65 17.77 -11.48 10.39
C ASP A 65 16.82 -12.17 11.38
N ALA A 66 15.69 -12.72 10.89
CA ALA A 66 14.74 -13.45 11.71
C ALA A 66 15.40 -14.71 12.30
N LYS A 67 16.20 -15.42 11.48
CA LYS A 67 16.95 -16.59 11.89
C LYS A 67 18.00 -16.25 12.94
N SER A 68 18.80 -15.22 12.71
CA SER A 68 19.83 -14.77 13.65
C SER A 68 19.25 -14.35 15.00
N ASP A 69 18.11 -13.66 14.98
CA ASP A 69 17.42 -13.27 16.21
C ASP A 69 16.81 -14.47 16.93
N TRP A 70 16.27 -15.43 16.19
CA TRP A 70 15.73 -16.65 16.76
C TRP A 70 16.81 -17.50 17.43
N GLU A 71 17.97 -17.63 16.80
CA GLU A 71 19.14 -18.36 17.36
C GLU A 71 19.67 -17.71 18.65
N LYS A 72 19.53 -16.37 18.79
CA LYS A 72 20.01 -15.63 19.97
C LYS A 72 19.00 -15.56 21.10
N TYR A 73 17.73 -15.36 20.79
CA TYR A 73 16.70 -14.97 21.75
C TYR A 73 15.55 -15.98 21.85
N GLY A 74 15.46 -16.97 20.95
CA GLY A 74 14.38 -17.97 20.93
C GLY A 74 13.00 -17.32 20.92
N ASP A 75 12.14 -17.76 21.82
CA ASP A 75 10.74 -17.26 21.94
C ASP A 75 10.64 -15.77 22.33
N GLU A 76 11.71 -15.15 22.85
CA GLU A 76 11.77 -13.73 23.17
C GLU A 76 12.20 -12.86 21.99
N SER A 77 12.49 -13.49 20.83
CA SER A 77 12.89 -12.76 19.63
C SER A 77 11.76 -11.86 19.12
N GLN A 78 12.15 -10.68 18.62
CA GLN A 78 11.21 -9.73 18.03
C GLN A 78 10.64 -10.28 16.72
N MET A 79 9.36 -10.02 16.46
CA MET A 79 8.67 -10.42 15.22
C MET A 79 9.27 -9.71 13.99
N HIS A 80 9.56 -10.49 12.95
CA HIS A 80 9.97 -10.00 11.65
C HIS A 80 8.81 -10.13 10.66
N ILE A 81 8.55 -9.08 9.87
CA ILE A 81 7.50 -9.10 8.86
C ILE A 81 8.09 -8.88 7.48
N ILE A 82 7.75 -9.77 6.56
CA ILE A 82 8.15 -9.70 5.16
C ILE A 82 6.88 -9.52 4.33
N ILE A 83 6.81 -8.41 3.59
CA ILE A 83 5.64 -8.04 2.79
C ILE A 83 6.00 -8.23 1.33
N PHE A 84 5.29 -9.10 0.62
CA PHE A 84 5.38 -9.26 -0.83
C PHE A 84 4.23 -8.50 -1.49
N ASP A 85 4.54 -7.43 -2.19
CA ASP A 85 3.58 -6.73 -3.05
C ASP A 85 3.56 -7.36 -4.45
N GLU A 86 2.43 -7.28 -5.14
CA GLU A 86 2.21 -7.94 -6.43
C GLU A 86 2.59 -9.43 -6.38
N PHE A 87 2.15 -10.11 -5.33
CA PHE A 87 2.52 -11.50 -5.05
C PHE A 87 2.13 -12.46 -6.19
N ASP A 88 1.11 -12.14 -6.96
CA ASP A 88 0.72 -12.87 -8.17
C ASP A 88 1.81 -12.87 -9.25
N ALA A 89 2.71 -11.90 -9.27
CA ALA A 89 3.85 -11.93 -10.19
C ALA A 89 4.80 -13.11 -9.88
N ILE A 90 4.92 -13.46 -8.60
CA ILE A 90 5.79 -14.54 -8.12
C ILE A 90 5.05 -15.88 -8.13
N ALA A 91 3.85 -15.92 -7.55
CA ALA A 91 3.13 -17.13 -7.19
C ALA A 91 2.07 -17.56 -8.22
N LYS A 92 2.32 -17.36 -9.52
CA LYS A 92 1.39 -17.77 -10.60
C LYS A 92 1.23 -19.29 -10.69
N HIS A 93 0.06 -19.71 -11.19
CA HIS A 93 -0.20 -21.09 -11.58
C HIS A 93 0.88 -21.63 -12.53
N ARG A 94 1.40 -22.80 -12.23
CA ARG A 94 2.35 -23.53 -13.09
C ARG A 94 1.74 -23.76 -14.46
N GLY A 95 2.45 -23.37 -15.51
CA GLY A 95 2.01 -23.57 -16.92
C GLY A 95 1.24 -22.42 -17.55
N SER A 96 1.00 -21.29 -16.88
CA SER A 96 0.31 -20.13 -17.47
C SER A 96 1.22 -19.21 -18.30
N SER A 97 2.52 -19.38 -18.25
CA SER A 97 3.49 -18.61 -19.06
C SER A 97 4.19 -19.51 -20.07
N SER A 98 3.94 -19.24 -21.36
CA SER A 98 4.58 -19.89 -22.50
C SER A 98 6.08 -19.52 -22.69
N SER A 99 6.63 -18.66 -21.86
CA SER A 99 8.06 -18.27 -21.84
C SER A 99 8.76 -18.94 -20.66
N GLY A 100 9.14 -20.17 -20.85
CA GLY A 100 9.71 -21.16 -19.95
C GLY A 100 11.03 -20.82 -19.25
N THR A 101 11.08 -19.82 -18.39
CA THR A 101 12.13 -19.77 -17.38
C THR A 101 11.52 -20.20 -16.05
N GLY A 102 11.82 -21.41 -15.57
CA GLY A 102 11.38 -21.96 -14.28
C GLY A 102 11.83 -21.14 -13.04
N ALA A 103 12.26 -19.91 -13.24
CA ALA A 103 12.74 -19.01 -12.20
C ALA A 103 11.65 -18.65 -11.17
N GLY A 104 10.40 -18.43 -11.64
CA GLY A 104 9.28 -18.15 -10.74
C GLY A 104 8.93 -19.33 -9.85
N ASP A 105 8.91 -20.55 -10.42
CA ASP A 105 8.64 -21.77 -9.67
C ASP A 105 9.70 -22.02 -8.59
N ASN A 106 10.97 -21.69 -8.87
CA ASN A 106 12.06 -21.83 -7.92
C ASN A 106 11.93 -20.86 -6.74
N ILE A 107 11.54 -19.58 -7.00
CA ILE A 107 11.28 -18.57 -5.96
C ILE A 107 10.17 -19.05 -5.01
N VAL A 108 9.05 -19.47 -5.59
CA VAL A 108 7.90 -19.95 -4.81
C VAL A 108 8.27 -21.19 -4.00
N ASN A 109 8.91 -22.17 -4.62
CA ASN A 109 9.33 -23.39 -3.93
C ASN A 109 10.31 -23.07 -2.77
N GLN A 110 11.24 -22.14 -2.97
CA GLN A 110 12.16 -21.70 -1.93
C GLN A 110 11.41 -21.00 -0.79
N LEU A 111 10.49 -20.07 -1.11
CA LEU A 111 9.67 -19.39 -0.12
C LEU A 111 8.83 -20.39 0.69
N LEU A 112 8.16 -21.32 0.00
CA LEU A 112 7.37 -22.37 0.66
C LEU A 112 8.24 -23.29 1.51
N SER A 113 9.44 -23.65 1.05
CA SER A 113 10.40 -24.44 1.84
C SER A 113 10.80 -23.73 3.14
N ILE A 114 10.92 -22.43 3.14
CA ILE A 114 11.22 -21.65 4.36
C ILE A 114 10.00 -21.61 5.28
N ILE A 115 8.81 -21.36 4.74
CA ILE A 115 7.56 -21.30 5.52
C ILE A 115 7.23 -22.67 6.12
N ASP A 116 7.32 -23.75 5.31
CA ASP A 116 7.10 -25.14 5.74
C ASP A 116 8.26 -25.66 6.60
N GLY A 117 9.37 -24.95 6.67
CA GLY A 117 10.68 -25.45 7.00
C GLY A 117 10.81 -26.17 8.33
N VAL A 118 11.81 -27.05 8.35
CA VAL A 118 12.19 -27.95 9.43
C VAL A 118 12.59 -27.23 10.74
N GLN A 119 12.90 -25.93 10.65
CA GLN A 119 13.21 -25.11 11.82
C GLN A 119 11.94 -24.38 12.27
N THR A 120 11.54 -24.67 13.50
CA THR A 120 10.37 -24.09 14.18
C THR A 120 10.60 -22.63 14.59
N MET A 121 10.97 -21.77 13.64
CA MET A 121 11.04 -20.34 13.92
C MET A 121 9.62 -19.78 13.91
N ASP A 122 9.23 -19.17 15.02
CA ASP A 122 7.90 -18.58 15.19
C ASP A 122 7.95 -17.04 15.24
N ASN A 123 9.12 -16.45 14.92
CA ASN A 123 9.39 -15.03 14.98
C ASN A 123 9.26 -14.30 13.65
N PHE A 124 8.61 -14.88 12.65
CA PHE A 124 8.35 -14.21 11.38
C PHE A 124 6.90 -14.39 10.90
N LEU A 125 6.44 -13.40 10.14
CA LEU A 125 5.17 -13.42 9.40
C LEU A 125 5.40 -12.95 7.99
N VAL A 126 4.93 -13.73 7.01
CA VAL A 126 4.94 -13.35 5.59
C VAL A 126 3.57 -12.83 5.21
N ILE A 127 3.50 -11.65 4.62
CA ILE A 127 2.26 -11.06 4.13
C ILE A 127 2.36 -10.95 2.61
N GLY A 128 1.56 -11.73 1.88
CA GLY A 128 1.38 -11.58 0.44
C GLY A 128 0.25 -10.62 0.14
N MET A 129 0.41 -9.80 -0.89
CA MET A 129 -0.65 -8.91 -1.38
C MET A 129 -0.85 -9.12 -2.87
N THR A 130 -2.10 -9.29 -3.30
CA THR A 130 -2.45 -9.46 -4.71
C THR A 130 -3.76 -8.79 -5.07
N ASN A 131 -3.87 -8.34 -6.30
CA ASN A 131 -5.15 -7.92 -6.87
C ASN A 131 -5.90 -9.07 -7.53
N ARG A 132 -5.25 -10.22 -7.76
CA ARG A 132 -5.75 -11.35 -8.53
C ARG A 132 -5.52 -12.68 -7.80
N LEU A 133 -6.41 -12.97 -6.82
CA LEU A 133 -6.36 -14.24 -6.09
C LEU A 133 -6.47 -15.46 -7.03
N ASP A 134 -7.21 -15.32 -8.13
CA ASP A 134 -7.40 -16.35 -9.14
C ASP A 134 -6.12 -16.81 -9.85
N LEU A 135 -5.08 -15.98 -9.84
CA LEU A 135 -3.77 -16.30 -10.43
C LEU A 135 -2.84 -17.05 -9.49
N ILE A 136 -3.12 -17.03 -8.19
CA ILE A 136 -2.25 -17.65 -7.18
C ILE A 136 -2.34 -19.18 -7.23
N ASP A 137 -1.17 -19.83 -7.25
CA ASP A 137 -1.11 -21.30 -7.20
C ASP A 137 -1.74 -21.82 -5.90
N LYS A 138 -2.64 -22.80 -6.03
CA LYS A 138 -3.32 -23.44 -4.89
C LYS A 138 -2.38 -24.06 -3.88
N ALA A 139 -1.18 -24.45 -4.30
CA ALA A 139 -0.16 -24.99 -3.39
C ALA A 139 0.32 -23.96 -2.36
N VAL A 140 0.28 -22.69 -2.72
CA VAL A 140 0.66 -21.57 -1.83
C VAL A 140 -0.41 -21.35 -0.75
N LEU A 141 -1.67 -21.60 -1.08
CA LEU A 141 -2.84 -21.34 -0.22
C LEU A 141 -3.14 -22.48 0.77
N ARG A 142 -2.29 -23.50 0.85
CA ARG A 142 -2.50 -24.64 1.74
C ARG A 142 -2.29 -24.27 3.22
N PRO A 143 -2.96 -24.99 4.16
CA PRO A 143 -2.70 -24.87 5.59
C PRO A 143 -1.20 -24.97 5.93
N GLY A 144 -0.75 -24.15 6.88
CA GLY A 144 0.67 -24.04 7.28
C GLY A 144 1.50 -23.09 6.38
N ARG A 145 0.93 -22.58 5.28
CA ARG A 145 1.55 -21.61 4.35
C ARG A 145 0.83 -20.27 4.44
N PHE A 146 0.32 -19.78 3.32
CA PHE A 146 -0.59 -18.60 3.35
C PHE A 146 -2.00 -19.08 3.69
N GLU A 147 -2.21 -19.49 4.93
CA GLU A 147 -3.46 -20.11 5.36
C GLU A 147 -4.57 -19.11 5.73
N VAL A 148 -4.20 -17.87 6.06
CA VAL A 148 -5.15 -16.81 6.37
C VAL A 148 -5.31 -15.91 5.15
N HIS A 149 -6.54 -15.86 4.62
CA HIS A 149 -6.87 -15.04 3.46
C HIS A 149 -7.86 -13.96 3.90
N ILE A 150 -7.50 -12.70 3.66
CA ILE A 150 -8.34 -11.54 4.00
C ILE A 150 -8.65 -10.76 2.73
N GLU A 151 -9.93 -10.65 2.42
CA GLU A 151 -10.40 -9.80 1.35
C GLU A 151 -10.43 -8.34 1.80
N VAL A 152 -9.77 -7.48 1.04
CA VAL A 152 -9.82 -6.02 1.22
C VAL A 152 -10.65 -5.44 0.08
N GLY A 153 -11.96 -5.40 0.31
CA GLY A 153 -12.94 -4.93 -0.66
C GLY A 153 -13.01 -3.41 -0.76
N LEU A 154 -14.01 -2.94 -1.51
CA LEU A 154 -14.31 -1.51 -1.63
C LEU A 154 -14.83 -0.97 -0.28
N PRO A 155 -14.50 0.29 0.06
CA PRO A 155 -14.98 0.90 1.30
C PRO A 155 -16.50 1.12 1.25
N ASP A 156 -17.17 0.87 2.36
CA ASP A 156 -18.57 1.24 2.57
C ASP A 156 -18.73 2.76 2.68
N GLU A 157 -19.96 3.26 2.81
CA GLU A 157 -20.23 4.69 2.91
C GLU A 157 -19.48 5.35 4.07
N LYS A 158 -19.45 4.68 5.23
CA LYS A 158 -18.72 5.19 6.42
C LYS A 158 -17.21 5.23 6.16
N GLY A 159 -16.68 4.18 5.57
CA GLY A 159 -15.26 4.08 5.17
C GLY A 159 -14.88 5.17 4.19
N ARG A 160 -15.70 5.44 3.17
CA ARG A 160 -15.46 6.55 2.21
C ARG A 160 -15.47 7.90 2.91
N GLY A 161 -16.38 8.14 3.83
CA GLY A 161 -16.41 9.36 4.65
C GLY A 161 -15.14 9.52 5.50
N GLN A 162 -14.62 8.43 6.09
CA GLN A 162 -13.36 8.45 6.83
C GLN A 162 -12.17 8.74 5.89
N ILE A 163 -12.12 8.11 4.72
CA ILE A 163 -11.07 8.36 3.72
C ILE A 163 -11.08 9.82 3.27
N LEU A 164 -12.26 10.39 2.97
CA LEU A 164 -12.40 11.81 2.65
C LEU A 164 -11.86 12.69 3.78
N LYS A 165 -12.23 12.42 5.04
CA LYS A 165 -11.74 13.15 6.22
C LYS A 165 -10.21 13.09 6.35
N ILE A 166 -9.61 11.93 6.07
CA ILE A 166 -8.15 11.76 6.10
C ILE A 166 -7.49 12.65 5.04
N HIS A 167 -7.94 12.60 3.78
CA HIS A 167 -7.31 13.33 2.69
C HIS A 167 -7.62 14.85 2.70
N THR A 168 -8.72 15.26 3.35
CA THR A 168 -9.07 16.69 3.54
C THR A 168 -8.55 17.28 4.85
N LYS A 169 -7.94 16.49 5.73
CA LYS A 169 -7.51 16.89 7.07
C LYS A 169 -6.65 18.16 7.05
N THR A 170 -5.63 18.22 6.21
CA THR A 170 -4.73 19.38 6.11
C THR A 170 -5.47 20.64 5.70
N MET A 171 -6.41 20.54 4.76
CA MET A 171 -7.23 21.68 4.33
C MET A 171 -8.17 22.14 5.43
N SER A 172 -8.80 21.21 6.12
CA SER A 172 -9.67 21.52 7.26
C SER A 172 -8.89 22.20 8.38
N THR A 173 -7.71 21.70 8.73
CA THR A 173 -6.83 22.28 9.76
C THR A 173 -6.41 23.71 9.42
N ASN A 174 -6.11 23.96 8.14
CA ASN A 174 -5.68 25.27 7.64
C ASN A 174 -6.87 26.19 7.27
N LYS A 175 -8.12 25.79 7.56
CA LYS A 175 -9.35 26.54 7.24
C LYS A 175 -9.50 26.87 5.74
N LEU A 176 -8.99 25.97 4.88
CA LEU A 176 -9.06 26.09 3.42
C LEU A 176 -10.22 25.28 2.83
N LEU A 177 -10.91 24.49 3.64
CA LEU A 177 -12.10 23.74 3.21
C LEU A 177 -13.31 24.68 3.23
N GLY A 178 -14.01 24.79 2.10
CA GLY A 178 -15.21 25.62 1.99
C GLY A 178 -16.31 25.15 2.94
N SER A 179 -17.11 26.09 3.46
CA SER A 179 -18.24 25.80 4.35
C SER A 179 -19.38 25.05 3.65
N ASP A 180 -19.40 25.05 2.32
CA ASP A 180 -20.34 24.36 1.45
C ASP A 180 -19.94 22.90 1.15
N VAL A 181 -18.76 22.45 1.60
CA VAL A 181 -18.27 21.09 1.37
C VAL A 181 -18.83 20.13 2.41
N ASP A 182 -19.81 19.32 2.00
CA ASP A 182 -20.37 18.24 2.80
C ASP A 182 -19.69 16.91 2.45
N LEU A 183 -18.79 16.44 3.34
CA LEU A 183 -18.05 15.18 3.15
C LEU A 183 -18.96 13.95 3.25
N ASP A 184 -20.05 14.01 4.01
CA ASP A 184 -20.97 12.88 4.17
C ASP A 184 -21.86 12.74 2.93
N GLN A 185 -22.27 13.84 2.32
CA GLN A 185 -22.95 13.83 1.02
C GLN A 185 -22.02 13.32 -0.09
N LEU A 186 -20.77 13.75 -0.12
CA LEU A 186 -19.78 13.24 -1.06
C LEU A 186 -19.54 11.73 -0.89
N ALA A 187 -19.48 11.23 0.35
CA ALA A 187 -19.33 9.81 0.62
C ALA A 187 -20.46 8.96 0.04
N LYS A 188 -21.70 9.50 0.01
CA LYS A 188 -22.86 8.85 -0.64
C LYS A 188 -22.73 8.82 -2.15
N GLN A 189 -22.27 9.91 -2.75
CA GLN A 189 -22.13 10.05 -4.20
C GLN A 189 -20.97 9.19 -4.76
N LEU A 190 -19.89 9.02 -4.02
CA LEU A 190 -18.69 8.26 -4.42
C LEU A 190 -18.87 6.73 -4.25
N LYS A 191 -20.07 6.22 -4.51
CA LYS A 191 -20.33 4.78 -4.44
C LYS A 191 -19.40 4.01 -5.39
N ASN A 192 -18.88 2.89 -4.91
CA ASN A 192 -17.94 2.02 -5.62
C ASN A 192 -16.54 2.62 -5.89
N TYR A 193 -16.21 3.75 -5.30
CA TYR A 193 -14.86 4.30 -5.38
C TYR A 193 -13.92 3.58 -4.39
N THR A 194 -12.71 3.32 -4.85
CA THR A 194 -11.59 2.85 -4.01
C THR A 194 -10.98 4.00 -3.21
N GLY A 195 -10.17 3.67 -2.21
CA GLY A 195 -9.46 4.69 -1.45
C GLY A 195 -8.55 5.57 -2.30
N ALA A 196 -7.87 4.98 -3.29
CA ALA A 196 -7.00 5.72 -4.21
C ALA A 196 -7.79 6.66 -5.15
N GLU A 197 -8.97 6.24 -5.61
CA GLU A 197 -9.83 7.09 -6.42
C GLU A 197 -10.40 8.27 -5.63
N ILE A 198 -10.78 8.05 -4.36
CA ILE A 198 -11.22 9.13 -3.46
C ILE A 198 -10.06 10.12 -3.21
N GLU A 199 -8.85 9.63 -3.00
CA GLU A 199 -7.64 10.48 -2.90
C GLU A 199 -7.44 11.30 -4.17
N ALA A 200 -7.60 10.69 -5.35
CA ALA A 200 -7.46 11.37 -6.63
C ALA A 200 -8.52 12.47 -6.82
N VAL A 201 -9.76 12.24 -6.41
CA VAL A 201 -10.83 13.25 -6.41
C VAL A 201 -10.43 14.45 -5.55
N VAL A 202 -9.96 14.22 -4.33
CA VAL A 202 -9.52 15.31 -3.43
C VAL A 202 -8.31 16.06 -4.01
N LYS A 203 -7.32 15.35 -4.57
CA LYS A 203 -6.17 15.98 -5.23
C LYS A 203 -6.58 16.85 -6.42
N SER A 204 -7.50 16.35 -7.24
CA SER A 204 -8.02 17.09 -8.39
C SER A 204 -8.78 18.34 -7.95
N ALA A 205 -9.65 18.24 -6.95
CA ALA A 205 -10.37 19.38 -6.39
C ALA A 205 -9.41 20.47 -5.88
N ASN A 206 -8.34 20.05 -5.19
CA ASN A 206 -7.29 20.98 -4.73
C ASN A 206 -6.58 21.67 -5.89
N SER A 207 -6.22 20.93 -6.93
CA SER A 207 -5.57 21.50 -8.12
C SER A 207 -6.47 22.54 -8.80
N PHE A 208 -7.75 22.24 -8.99
CA PHE A 208 -8.70 23.19 -9.56
C PHE A 208 -8.89 24.45 -8.69
N SER A 209 -8.97 24.28 -7.37
CA SER A 209 -9.08 25.41 -6.44
C SER A 209 -7.85 26.30 -6.50
N LEU A 210 -6.65 25.70 -6.52
CA LEU A 210 -5.38 26.42 -6.62
C LEU A 210 -5.28 27.19 -7.94
N ASN A 211 -5.63 26.57 -9.06
CA ASN A 211 -5.61 27.22 -10.36
C ASN A 211 -6.56 28.42 -10.41
N ARG A 212 -7.79 28.27 -9.91
CA ARG A 212 -8.74 29.39 -9.82
C ARG A 212 -8.18 30.56 -8.98
N HIS A 213 -7.54 30.23 -7.85
CA HIS A 213 -6.92 31.27 -7.01
C HIS A 213 -5.77 31.98 -7.73
N TYR A 214 -4.94 31.23 -8.46
CA TYR A 214 -3.83 31.78 -9.23
C TYR A 214 -4.31 32.69 -10.37
N ASP A 215 -5.35 32.28 -11.07
CA ASP A 215 -5.95 33.07 -12.13
C ASP A 215 -6.56 34.39 -11.59
N LEU A 216 -7.26 34.33 -10.46
CA LEU A 216 -7.79 35.51 -9.79
C LEU A 216 -6.68 36.48 -9.35
N MET A 217 -5.57 35.97 -8.80
CA MET A 217 -4.41 36.80 -8.42
C MET A 217 -3.75 37.46 -9.63
N ASN A 218 -3.62 36.74 -10.75
CA ASN A 218 -3.04 37.27 -11.97
C ASN A 218 -3.97 38.33 -12.59
N PHE A 219 -5.29 38.12 -12.53
CA PHE A 219 -6.28 39.07 -13.00
C PHE A 219 -6.27 40.37 -12.18
N SER A 220 -6.20 40.25 -10.84
CA SER A 220 -6.11 41.46 -9.97
C SER A 220 -4.79 42.21 -10.18
N LYS A 221 -3.65 41.54 -10.37
CA LYS A 221 -2.39 42.20 -10.73
C LYS A 221 -2.46 42.94 -12.06
N LYS A 222 -3.13 42.40 -13.09
CA LYS A 222 -3.34 43.06 -14.38
C LYS A 222 -4.20 44.31 -14.22
N ILE A 223 -5.25 44.26 -13.40
CA ILE A 223 -6.11 45.40 -13.10
C ILE A 223 -5.31 46.51 -12.37
N ASP A 224 -4.51 46.15 -11.37
CA ASP A 224 -3.67 47.09 -10.63
C ASP A 224 -2.64 47.78 -11.53
N ILE A 225 -2.01 47.06 -12.44
CA ILE A 225 -1.08 47.62 -13.42
C ILE A 225 -1.83 48.57 -14.36
N SER A 226 -2.97 48.16 -14.87
CA SER A 226 -3.82 49.01 -15.74
C SER A 226 -4.24 50.31 -15.04
N ASN A 227 -4.66 50.23 -13.77
CA ASN A 227 -5.04 51.39 -12.97
C ASN A 227 -3.85 52.32 -12.69
N LYS A 228 -2.66 51.76 -12.43
CA LYS A 228 -1.42 52.56 -12.25
C LYS A 228 -1.03 53.27 -13.55
N VAL A 229 -1.12 52.60 -14.69
CA VAL A 229 -0.82 53.20 -16.00
C VAL A 229 -1.84 54.33 -16.31
N ASN A 230 -3.14 54.10 -16.15
CA ASN A 230 -4.18 55.12 -16.37
C ASN A 230 -4.02 56.32 -15.44
N ASN A 231 -3.68 56.11 -14.17
CA ASN A 231 -3.41 57.21 -13.24
C ASN A 231 -2.15 57.99 -13.59
N LYS A 232 -1.13 57.36 -14.17
CA LYS A 232 0.09 58.02 -14.64
C LYS A 232 -0.19 58.86 -15.85
N ILE A 233 -0.92 58.36 -16.84
CA ILE A 233 -1.36 59.07 -18.05
C ILE A 233 -2.23 60.27 -17.63
N ARG A 234 -3.20 60.09 -16.74
CA ARG A 234 -4.10 61.18 -16.27
C ARG A 234 -3.32 62.32 -15.58
N LYS A 235 -2.23 61.99 -14.84
CA LYS A 235 -1.36 63.01 -14.23
C LYS A 235 -0.48 63.76 -15.25
N GLU A 236 -0.13 63.11 -16.34
CA GLU A 236 0.64 63.74 -17.42
C GLU A 236 -0.22 64.64 -18.31
N TRP A 237 -1.54 64.35 -18.44
CA TRP A 237 -2.49 65.20 -19.16
C TRP A 237 -3.01 66.40 -18.37
N LEU A 238 -2.78 66.45 -17.06
CA LEU A 238 -3.20 67.55 -16.16
C LEU A 238 -2.04 68.48 -15.80
N ARG A 239 -0.87 68.36 -16.45
CA ARG A 239 0.26 69.30 -16.42
C ARG A 239 0.38 70.02 -17.76
#